data_9b8d487e782d8a5c460a89d553a44817
#
_entry.id   9b8d487e782d8a5c460a89d553a44817
#
_cell.length_a   1.000
_cell.length_b   1.000
_cell.length_c   1.000
_cell.angle_alpha   90.00
_cell.angle_beta   90.00
_cell.angle_gamma   90.00
#
_symmetry.space_group_name_H-M   'P 1'
#
loop_
_entity.id
_entity.type
_entity.pdbx_description
1 polymer ?
#
loop_
_entity_poly.entity_id
_entity_poly.type
_entity_poly.pdbx_seq_one_letter_code
_entity_poly.pdbx_strand_id
1 'polypeptide(L)'
;EAINTVPSNGYLEGTIRTYDVKDLEIVKQQMTKISESVKLLFNVECEVKFEEGYPPTFNDPQLRKHVENGLVNAEFEVIDKPTPYLFGEDFSFYSQIAPSYFVFVG
;
A
#
# COMPACT_ATOMS: atom_id res chain seq x y z
N GLU A 1 31.93 9.78 7.96
CA GLU A 1 31.48 10.89 8.83
C GLU A 1 32.09 10.73 10.22
N ALA A 2 32.48 11.84 10.85
CA ALA A 2 33.04 11.79 12.21
C ALA A 2 31.90 11.56 13.24
N ILE A 3 32.11 10.67 14.21
CA ILE A 3 31.11 10.27 15.21
C ILE A 3 30.63 11.46 16.08
N ASN A 4 31.43 12.49 16.19
CA ASN A 4 31.20 13.68 17.02
C ASN A 4 30.67 14.89 16.22
N THR A 5 30.28 14.71 14.99
CA THR A 5 29.75 15.78 14.12
C THR A 5 28.28 15.56 13.82
N VAL A 6 27.44 16.54 14.11
CA VAL A 6 26.04 16.52 13.73
C VAL A 6 25.94 16.64 12.21
N PRO A 7 25.27 15.71 11.51
CA PRO A 7 25.13 15.77 10.06
C PRO A 7 24.29 16.99 9.66
N SER A 8 24.66 17.63 8.57
CA SER A 8 23.90 18.78 8.03
C SER A 8 22.65 18.35 7.25
N ASN A 9 22.60 17.11 6.81
CA ASN A 9 21.46 16.56 6.07
C ASN A 9 21.08 15.20 6.66
N GLY A 10 19.77 14.94 6.69
CA GLY A 10 19.17 13.66 7.06
C GLY A 10 18.28 13.16 5.92
N TYR A 11 18.17 11.84 5.77
CA TYR A 11 17.31 11.20 4.79
C TYR A 11 16.54 10.06 5.47
N LEU A 12 15.24 10.00 5.20
CA LEU A 12 14.35 8.95 5.65
C LEU A 12 13.59 8.41 4.45
N GLU A 13 13.53 7.10 4.31
CA GLU A 13 12.76 6.42 3.30
C GLU A 13 11.92 5.32 3.96
N GLY A 14 10.72 5.11 3.44
CA GLY A 14 9.82 4.12 3.98
C GLY A 14 8.70 3.78 3.01
N THR A 15 7.87 2.80 3.38
CA THR A 15 6.72 2.37 2.58
C THR A 15 5.44 2.60 3.36
N ILE A 16 4.45 3.18 2.69
CA ILE A 16 3.09 3.34 3.21
C ILE A 16 2.21 2.29 2.53
N ARG A 17 1.46 1.54 3.33
CA ARG A 17 0.48 0.57 2.84
C ARG A 17 -0.85 0.80 3.52
N THR A 18 -1.91 0.92 2.73
CA THR A 18 -3.29 1.11 3.20
C THR A 18 -4.21 0.13 2.49
N TYR A 19 -5.35 -0.15 3.07
CA TYR A 19 -6.39 -0.95 2.44
C TYR A 19 -7.27 -0.14 1.50
N ASP A 20 -7.31 1.19 1.65
CA ASP A 20 -8.10 2.10 0.82
C ASP A 20 -7.21 3.25 0.31
N VAL A 21 -7.45 3.66 -0.92
CA VAL A 21 -6.78 4.82 -1.54
C VAL A 21 -7.07 6.11 -0.76
N LYS A 22 -8.28 6.25 -0.20
CA LYS A 22 -8.65 7.43 0.61
C LYS A 22 -7.79 7.54 1.86
N ASP A 23 -7.49 6.42 2.51
CA ASP A 23 -6.61 6.41 3.69
C ASP A 23 -5.19 6.82 3.30
N LEU A 24 -4.71 6.40 2.14
CA LEU A 24 -3.41 6.82 1.62
C LEU A 24 -3.33 8.34 1.45
N GLU A 25 -4.35 8.95 0.88
CA GLU A 25 -4.41 10.41 0.71
C GLU A 25 -4.43 11.15 2.06
N ILE A 26 -5.13 10.62 3.05
CA ILE A 26 -5.11 11.17 4.41
C ILE A 26 -3.70 11.10 5.00
N VAL A 27 -3.01 9.98 4.86
CA VAL A 27 -1.64 9.80 5.36
C VAL A 27 -0.69 10.78 4.68
N LYS A 28 -0.72 10.90 3.34
CA LYS A 28 0.09 11.86 2.58
C LYS A 28 -0.10 13.30 3.08
N GLN A 29 -1.37 13.70 3.27
CA GLN A 29 -1.69 15.03 3.80
C GLN A 29 -1.14 15.25 5.21
N GLN A 30 -1.24 14.26 6.10
CA GLN A 30 -0.70 14.38 7.45
C GLN A 30 0.84 14.45 7.45
N MET A 31 1.51 13.64 6.64
CA MET A 31 2.97 13.70 6.49
C MET A 31 3.44 15.07 5.98
N THR A 32 2.73 15.65 5.02
CA THR A 32 3.03 17.00 4.52
C THR A 32 2.88 18.04 5.64
N LYS A 33 1.80 17.99 6.42
CA LYS A 33 1.60 18.90 7.56
C LYS A 33 2.68 18.76 8.62
N ILE A 34 3.10 17.52 8.91
CA ILE A 34 4.20 17.26 9.86
C ILE A 34 5.50 17.87 9.34
N SER A 35 5.82 17.67 8.07
CA SER A 35 7.00 18.25 7.43
C SER A 35 7.01 19.78 7.55
N GLU A 36 5.90 20.43 7.25
CA GLU A 36 5.77 21.90 7.41
C GLU A 36 5.95 22.33 8.88
N SER A 37 5.42 21.56 9.81
CA SER A 37 5.58 21.85 11.25
C SER A 37 7.04 21.70 11.69
N VAL A 38 7.75 20.71 11.19
CA VAL A 38 9.18 20.48 11.47
C VAL A 38 10.02 21.63 10.94
N LYS A 39 9.75 22.12 9.71
CA LYS A 39 10.41 23.31 9.16
C LYS A 39 10.30 24.50 10.10
N LEU A 40 9.07 24.78 10.55
CA LEU A 40 8.81 25.95 11.43
C LEU A 40 9.42 25.79 12.82
N LEU A 41 9.29 24.58 13.40
CA LEU A 41 9.72 24.34 14.79
C LEU A 41 11.26 24.35 14.93
N PHE A 42 11.96 23.79 13.96
CA PHE A 42 13.41 23.59 14.04
C PHE A 42 14.21 24.49 13.11
N ASN A 43 13.55 25.34 12.35
CA ASN A 43 14.18 26.21 11.34
C ASN A 43 15.11 25.45 10.39
N VAL A 44 14.61 24.35 9.86
CA VAL A 44 15.30 23.48 8.90
C VAL A 44 14.51 23.37 7.60
N GLU A 45 15.21 23.06 6.52
CA GLU A 45 14.55 22.64 5.29
C GLU A 45 14.12 21.17 5.43
N CYS A 46 12.89 20.89 5.02
CA CYS A 46 12.34 19.54 5.01
C CYS A 46 11.50 19.34 3.75
N GLU A 47 11.79 18.32 2.98
CA GLU A 47 11.03 17.96 1.78
C GLU A 47 10.47 16.56 1.92
N VAL A 48 9.21 16.37 1.55
CA VAL A 48 8.57 15.05 1.48
C VAL A 48 8.22 14.76 0.04
N LYS A 49 8.69 13.62 -0.47
CA LYS A 49 8.35 13.11 -1.80
C LYS A 49 7.58 11.82 -1.65
N PHE A 50 6.54 11.68 -2.45
CA PHE A 50 5.75 10.45 -2.52
C PHE A 50 5.93 9.85 -3.92
N GLU A 51 6.34 8.59 -3.94
CA GLU A 51 6.32 7.79 -5.16
C GLU A 51 5.09 6.90 -5.14
N GLU A 52 4.44 6.77 -6.30
CA GLU A 52 3.27 5.93 -6.42
C GLU A 52 3.70 4.45 -6.51
N GLY A 53 3.08 3.63 -5.67
CA GLY A 53 3.20 2.18 -5.71
C GLY A 53 1.96 1.54 -6.32
N TYR A 54 1.78 0.25 -6.03
CA TYR A 54 0.61 -0.50 -6.46
C TYR A 54 -0.65 -0.04 -5.71
N PRO A 55 -1.79 0.13 -6.40
CA PRO A 55 -3.07 0.34 -5.73
C PRO A 55 -3.47 -0.88 -4.89
N PRO A 56 -4.44 -0.75 -3.97
CA PRO A 56 -5.00 -1.90 -3.28
C PRO A 56 -5.62 -2.90 -4.26
N THR A 57 -5.31 -4.19 -4.09
CA THR A 57 -5.97 -5.26 -4.84
C THR A 57 -7.36 -5.49 -4.26
N PHE A 58 -8.37 -5.43 -5.10
CA PHE A 58 -9.76 -5.64 -4.70
C PHE A 58 -10.35 -6.83 -5.44
N ASN A 59 -10.81 -7.82 -4.68
CA ASN A 59 -11.54 -8.97 -5.21
C ASN A 59 -13.01 -8.62 -5.37
N ASP A 60 -13.51 -8.63 -6.62
CA ASP A 60 -14.91 -8.34 -6.89
C ASP A 60 -15.82 -9.43 -6.32
N PRO A 61 -16.74 -9.09 -5.38
CA PRO A 61 -17.62 -10.07 -4.77
C PRO A 61 -18.52 -10.82 -5.76
N GLN A 62 -18.82 -10.23 -6.92
CA GLN A 62 -19.63 -10.87 -7.95
C GLN A 62 -18.91 -12.05 -8.62
N LEU A 63 -17.57 -12.02 -8.68
CA LEU A 63 -16.78 -13.10 -9.23
C LEU A 63 -16.52 -14.24 -8.25
N ARG A 64 -16.69 -14.00 -6.94
CA ARG A 64 -16.38 -14.97 -5.89
C ARG A 64 -16.88 -16.36 -6.18
N LYS A 65 -18.18 -16.49 -6.43
CA LYS A 65 -18.82 -17.80 -6.66
C LYS A 65 -18.31 -18.52 -7.92
N HIS A 66 -17.99 -17.77 -8.97
CA HIS A 66 -17.44 -18.36 -10.19
C HIS A 66 -16.02 -18.89 -9.97
N VAL A 67 -15.20 -18.12 -9.24
CA VAL A 67 -13.81 -18.52 -8.92
C VAL A 67 -13.80 -19.72 -7.99
N GLU A 68 -14.56 -19.70 -6.90
CA GLU A 68 -14.67 -20.82 -5.96
C GLU A 68 -15.14 -22.12 -6.66
N ASN A 69 -16.16 -22.04 -7.50
CA ASN A 69 -16.62 -23.21 -8.26
C ASN A 69 -15.55 -23.73 -9.24
N GLY A 70 -14.82 -22.82 -9.90
CA GLY A 70 -13.71 -23.19 -10.78
C GLY A 70 -12.59 -23.93 -10.03
N LEU A 71 -12.21 -23.43 -8.86
CA LEU A 71 -11.19 -24.04 -8.01
C LEU A 71 -11.62 -25.42 -7.50
N VAL A 72 -12.84 -25.55 -7.02
CA VAL A 72 -13.40 -26.85 -6.56
C VAL A 72 -13.46 -27.86 -7.71
N ASN A 73 -13.90 -27.46 -8.91
CA ASN A 73 -13.92 -28.33 -10.09
C ASN A 73 -12.52 -28.76 -10.53
N ALA A 74 -11.50 -27.95 -10.22
CA ALA A 74 -10.09 -28.27 -10.46
C ALA A 74 -9.43 -29.02 -9.28
N GLU A 75 -10.24 -29.53 -8.34
CA GLU A 75 -9.80 -30.31 -7.17
C GLU A 75 -8.92 -29.53 -6.17
N PHE A 76 -9.00 -28.19 -6.18
CA PHE A 76 -8.35 -27.36 -5.15
C PHE A 76 -9.23 -27.25 -3.89
N GLU A 77 -8.60 -27.34 -2.74
CA GLU A 77 -9.22 -26.93 -1.48
C GLU A 77 -9.29 -25.39 -1.41
N VAL A 78 -10.47 -24.85 -1.18
CA VAL A 78 -10.67 -23.41 -1.06
C VAL A 78 -10.63 -23.01 0.41
N ILE A 79 -9.62 -22.26 0.80
CA ILE A 79 -9.46 -21.71 2.15
C ILE A 79 -9.79 -20.22 2.12
N ASP A 80 -10.87 -19.85 2.81
CA ASP A 80 -11.23 -18.43 2.95
C ASP A 80 -10.34 -17.76 4.00
N LYS A 81 -9.80 -16.60 3.67
CA LYS A 81 -8.94 -15.83 4.57
C LYS A 81 -9.58 -14.48 4.87
N PRO A 82 -10.12 -14.30 6.08
CA PRO A 82 -10.90 -13.11 6.43
C PRO A 82 -10.05 -11.85 6.61
N THR A 83 -8.73 -12.00 6.83
CA THR A 83 -7.85 -10.86 7.09
C THR A 83 -7.07 -10.50 5.83
N PRO A 84 -7.21 -9.27 5.32
CA PRO A 84 -6.46 -8.83 4.16
C PRO A 84 -4.95 -8.73 4.46
N TYR A 85 -4.13 -8.87 3.43
CA TYR A 85 -2.69 -8.70 3.52
C TYR A 85 -2.28 -7.26 3.17
N LEU A 86 -1.24 -6.77 3.81
CA LEU A 86 -0.60 -5.48 3.49
C LEU A 86 0.68 -5.71 2.66
N PHE A 87 0.53 -6.16 1.42
CA PHE A 87 1.63 -6.25 0.47
C PHE A 87 1.24 -5.61 -0.87
N GLY A 88 2.24 -5.28 -1.69
CA GLY A 88 2.02 -4.76 -3.03
C GLY A 88 1.95 -5.89 -4.04
N GLU A 89 1.01 -5.79 -4.99
CA GLU A 89 0.79 -6.75 -6.06
C GLU A 89 0.42 -6.01 -7.36
N ASP A 90 1.13 -6.25 -8.44
CA ASP A 90 0.90 -5.58 -9.73
C ASP A 90 -0.44 -5.97 -10.37
N PHE A 91 -1.00 -7.14 -10.03
CA PHE A 91 -2.35 -7.53 -10.40
C PHE A 91 -3.41 -6.49 -9.99
N SER A 92 -3.12 -5.68 -8.98
CA SER A 92 -3.99 -4.60 -8.52
C SER A 92 -4.40 -3.62 -9.62
N PHE A 93 -3.57 -3.44 -10.66
CA PHE A 93 -3.91 -2.59 -11.80
C PHE A 93 -5.07 -3.14 -12.62
N TYR A 94 -5.25 -4.45 -12.71
CA TYR A 94 -6.39 -5.05 -13.41
C TYR A 94 -7.70 -4.73 -12.71
N SER A 95 -7.72 -4.66 -11.38
CA SER A 95 -8.92 -4.30 -10.62
C SER A 95 -9.36 -2.86 -10.82
N GLN A 96 -8.50 -2.00 -11.38
CA GLN A 96 -8.86 -0.61 -11.73
C GLN A 96 -9.62 -0.51 -13.06
N ILE A 97 -9.51 -1.51 -13.93
CA ILE A 97 -10.06 -1.47 -15.29
C ILE A 97 -11.14 -2.52 -15.56
N ALA A 98 -11.20 -3.58 -14.76
CA ALA A 98 -12.17 -4.66 -14.89
C ALA A 98 -12.45 -5.35 -13.56
N PRO A 99 -13.65 -5.96 -13.40
CA PRO A 99 -13.90 -6.88 -12.30
C PRO A 99 -12.84 -7.98 -12.29
N SER A 100 -12.15 -8.14 -11.17
CA SER A 100 -11.04 -9.07 -11.06
C SER A 100 -11.06 -9.81 -9.73
N TYR A 101 -10.40 -10.97 -9.69
CA TYR A 101 -10.32 -11.79 -8.49
C TYR A 101 -8.95 -12.44 -8.39
N PHE A 102 -8.25 -12.14 -7.32
CA PHE A 102 -6.91 -12.64 -7.02
C PHE A 102 -6.98 -13.77 -5.99
N VAL A 103 -6.27 -14.87 -6.25
CA VAL A 103 -6.16 -16.00 -5.33
C VAL A 103 -4.70 -16.38 -5.15
N PHE A 104 -4.37 -16.92 -3.99
CA PHE A 104 -3.11 -17.58 -3.75
C PHE A 104 -3.26 -19.08 -4.01
N VAL A 105 -2.24 -19.67 -4.60
CA VAL A 105 -2.13 -21.11 -4.78
C VAL A 105 -0.87 -21.57 -4.05
N GLY A 106 -1.01 -22.56 -3.16
CA GLY A 106 0.11 -23.09 -2.35
C GLY A 106 -0.20 -24.41 -1.71
#